data_507692f039362d3f22bd13621d59ec48
#
_entry.id   507692f039362d3f22bd13621d59ec48
#
_cell.length_a   1.000
_cell.length_b   1.000
_cell.length_c   1.000
_cell.angle_alpha   90.00
_cell.angle_beta   90.00
_cell.angle_gamma   90.00
#
_symmetry.space_group_name_H-M   'P 1'
#
loop_
_entity.id
_entity.type
_entity.pdbx_description
1 polymer ?
#
loop_
_entity_poly.entity_id
_entity_poly.type
_entity_poly.pdbx_seq_one_letter_code
_entity_poly.pdbx_strand_id
1 'polypeptide(L)'
;MEQLLIYCVFLFVLFVALKKSSAVLAILLNINLFRAIPFVDYKQPYYGYYNENDILLGAVLPVLCYLIIFIKITWKKDKIKYKVDIIDVFMFLLILIMIISVIFSPNFSKSIYYTGIFIFLACPFYFVTKLVFLNSNDVKKQFFEFVNTIIFFAFIFSLTSLYLHSIAKYPYDRMTFPGVFPIPFCLFLCLALILIIIYHIKPSFKKALNKKTKYLYSLPVVAIIVFSIIKSNTRGPVFAMFLSSLVILGIFFKIKLNIKIIFTFITTLFFGLVVLVSTFDINKIAMRFVNLVPENGGSLSPRLLAYADSLKLLIYRPWGISVGTFGEFYSNKSDSSGSSYSHNLFMELISSFGIVGLLLCLFIIYICLYEYNFIIKNQKKIFSDYLFFTAIILSIFYFFETQFSFTINTHKGWYFAMALYSVFKFNFLKTKYNEN
;
A
#
# COMPACT_ATOMS: atom_id res chain seq x y z
N MET A 1 -18.13 -7.49 25.45
CA MET A 1 -16.69 -7.83 25.19
C MET A 1 -16.17 -7.06 24.01
N GLU A 2 -16.88 -7.04 22.90
CA GLU A 2 -16.52 -6.34 21.65
C GLU A 2 -16.24 -4.84 21.86
N GLN A 3 -17.16 -4.09 22.50
CA GLN A 3 -16.95 -2.66 22.80
C GLN A 3 -15.68 -2.41 23.65
N LEU A 4 -15.41 -3.27 24.63
CA LEU A 4 -14.18 -3.15 25.43
C LEU A 4 -12.94 -3.32 24.56
N LEU A 5 -12.93 -4.29 23.63
CA LEU A 5 -11.83 -4.50 22.70
C LEU A 5 -11.65 -3.32 21.74
N ILE A 6 -12.73 -2.69 21.27
CA ILE A 6 -12.68 -1.46 20.46
C ILE A 6 -11.93 -0.36 21.23
N TYR A 7 -12.32 -0.12 22.50
CA TYR A 7 -11.64 0.89 23.33
C TYR A 7 -10.18 0.51 23.63
N CYS A 8 -9.88 -0.77 23.85
CA CYS A 8 -8.50 -1.23 24.05
C CYS A 8 -7.62 -0.96 22.83
N VAL A 9 -8.09 -1.29 21.61
CA VAL A 9 -7.38 -1.01 20.37
C VAL A 9 -7.23 0.50 20.18
N PHE A 10 -8.29 1.27 20.41
CA PHE A 10 -8.28 2.73 20.30
C PHE A 10 -7.22 3.36 21.22
N LEU A 11 -7.24 3.02 22.51
CA LEU A 11 -6.29 3.55 23.50
C LEU A 11 -4.87 3.10 23.21
N PHE A 12 -4.67 1.84 22.80
CA PHE A 12 -3.35 1.34 22.41
C PHE A 12 -2.75 2.16 21.27
N VAL A 13 -3.50 2.39 20.18
CA VAL A 13 -2.99 3.14 19.03
C VAL A 13 -2.73 4.61 19.39
N LEU A 14 -3.60 5.24 20.19
CA LEU A 14 -3.35 6.59 20.72
C LEU A 14 -2.09 6.65 21.60
N PHE A 15 -1.88 5.68 22.45
CA PHE A 15 -0.66 5.60 23.27
C PHE A 15 0.59 5.48 22.39
N VAL A 16 0.54 4.67 21.33
CA VAL A 16 1.64 4.58 20.37
C VAL A 16 1.85 5.92 19.65
N ALA A 17 0.79 6.64 19.27
CA ALA A 17 0.89 7.96 18.63
C ALA A 17 1.59 8.99 19.54
N LEU A 18 1.26 8.98 20.83
CA LEU A 18 1.91 9.84 21.82
C LEU A 18 3.40 9.52 22.01
N LYS A 19 3.79 8.27 21.90
CA LYS A 19 5.19 7.83 22.12
C LYS A 19 6.03 7.82 20.85
N LYS A 20 5.53 7.22 19.76
CA LYS A 20 6.31 6.88 18.54
C LYS A 20 5.54 7.22 17.27
N SER A 21 5.78 8.39 16.70
CA SER A 21 5.07 8.88 15.49
C SER A 21 5.26 7.96 14.27
N SER A 22 6.46 7.39 14.08
CA SER A 22 6.73 6.47 12.97
C SER A 22 6.05 5.10 13.13
N ALA A 23 6.00 4.58 14.36
CA ALA A 23 5.31 3.31 14.65
C ALA A 23 3.80 3.43 14.43
N VAL A 24 3.19 4.56 14.83
CA VAL A 24 1.76 4.75 14.57
C VAL A 24 1.45 4.90 13.07
N LEU A 25 2.34 5.51 12.26
CA LEU A 25 2.17 5.52 10.81
C LEU A 25 2.12 4.10 10.23
N ALA A 26 2.94 3.18 10.75
CA ALA A 26 2.89 1.77 10.35
C ALA A 26 1.56 1.09 10.69
N ILE A 27 0.99 1.39 11.87
CA ILE A 27 -0.32 0.90 12.30
C ILE A 27 -1.42 1.49 11.42
N LEU A 28 -1.43 2.81 11.22
CA LEU A 28 -2.44 3.51 10.42
C LEU A 28 -2.43 3.09 8.95
N LEU A 29 -1.25 2.75 8.40
CA LEU A 29 -1.13 2.21 7.05
C LEU A 29 -1.94 0.90 6.91
N ASN A 30 -2.04 0.14 7.98
CA ASN A 30 -2.70 -1.15 8.03
C ASN A 30 -3.87 -1.16 9.03
N ILE A 31 -4.52 -0.01 9.21
CA ILE A 31 -5.58 0.18 10.22
C ILE A 31 -6.73 -0.83 10.08
N ASN A 32 -7.00 -1.32 8.87
CA ASN A 32 -8.05 -2.32 8.63
C ASN A 32 -7.81 -3.61 9.41
N LEU A 33 -6.55 -4.03 9.61
CA LEU A 33 -6.21 -5.19 10.43
C LEU A 33 -6.51 -4.95 11.91
N PHE A 34 -6.20 -3.77 12.41
CA PHE A 34 -6.48 -3.39 13.80
C PHE A 34 -7.97 -3.19 14.07
N ARG A 35 -8.71 -2.63 13.10
CA ARG A 35 -10.17 -2.50 13.17
C ARG A 35 -10.88 -3.85 13.26
N ALA A 36 -10.34 -4.88 12.65
CA ALA A 36 -10.94 -6.20 12.65
C ALA A 36 -10.76 -6.96 13.98
N ILE A 37 -9.74 -6.64 14.79
CA ILE A 37 -9.43 -7.35 16.04
C ILE A 37 -10.66 -7.49 16.98
N PRO A 38 -11.46 -6.44 17.25
CA PRO A 38 -12.60 -6.53 18.14
C PRO A 38 -13.73 -7.44 17.64
N PHE A 39 -13.82 -7.64 16.32
CA PHE A 39 -14.93 -8.32 15.66
C PHE A 39 -14.60 -9.76 15.26
N VAL A 40 -13.43 -10.29 15.67
CA VAL A 40 -13.06 -11.68 15.41
C VAL A 40 -13.88 -12.61 16.28
N ASP A 41 -14.79 -13.37 15.67
CA ASP A 41 -15.40 -14.52 16.34
C ASP A 41 -14.44 -15.70 16.29
N TYR A 42 -13.79 -16.01 17.41
CA TYR A 42 -12.84 -17.11 17.53
C TYR A 42 -13.52 -18.50 17.42
N LYS A 43 -14.85 -18.59 17.56
CA LYS A 43 -15.61 -19.83 17.34
C LYS A 43 -15.95 -20.03 15.87
N GLN A 44 -16.18 -18.95 15.16
CA GLN A 44 -16.45 -18.93 13.72
C GLN A 44 -15.68 -17.78 13.06
N PRO A 45 -14.34 -17.89 12.93
CA PRO A 45 -13.47 -16.77 12.61
C PRO A 45 -13.72 -16.12 11.25
N TYR A 46 -14.52 -16.73 10.38
CA TYR A 46 -14.86 -16.21 9.06
C TYR A 46 -16.34 -15.77 8.93
N TYR A 47 -17.14 -15.93 9.99
CA TYR A 47 -18.50 -15.44 10.05
C TYR A 47 -18.52 -14.10 10.81
N GLY A 48 -18.43 -13.03 10.09
CA GLY A 48 -18.52 -11.69 10.65
C GLY A 48 -17.62 -10.75 9.85
N TYR A 49 -18.20 -10.00 8.95
CA TYR A 49 -17.54 -8.83 8.43
C TYR A 49 -17.39 -7.84 9.58
N TYR A 50 -16.18 -7.27 9.78
CA TYR A 50 -16.07 -6.16 10.70
C TYR A 50 -17.11 -5.11 10.30
N ASN A 51 -17.72 -4.48 11.30
CA ASN A 51 -18.71 -3.46 11.04
C ASN A 51 -18.04 -2.30 10.26
N GLU A 52 -18.33 -2.21 8.95
CA GLU A 52 -17.78 -1.16 8.08
C GLU A 52 -18.15 0.23 8.60
N ASN A 53 -19.20 0.33 9.42
CA ASN A 53 -19.66 1.54 10.07
C ASN A 53 -18.94 1.85 11.39
N ASP A 54 -17.86 1.14 11.75
CA ASP A 54 -17.07 1.53 12.91
C ASP A 54 -16.31 2.84 12.63
N ILE A 55 -17.01 3.93 12.91
CA ILE A 55 -16.49 5.29 12.73
C ILE A 55 -15.33 5.55 13.69
N LEU A 56 -15.35 4.97 14.90
CA LEU A 56 -14.36 5.24 15.94
C LEU A 56 -12.96 4.80 15.52
N LEU A 57 -12.78 3.55 15.08
CA LEU A 57 -11.49 3.01 14.65
C LEU A 57 -11.16 3.38 13.20
N GLY A 58 -12.18 3.55 12.35
CA GLY A 58 -12.01 3.78 10.92
C GLY A 58 -11.72 5.22 10.53
N ALA A 59 -12.30 6.19 11.25
CA ALA A 59 -12.20 7.61 10.92
C ALA A 59 -11.64 8.44 12.08
N VAL A 60 -12.26 8.37 13.26
CA VAL A 60 -11.89 9.21 14.41
C VAL A 60 -10.44 8.93 14.86
N LEU A 61 -10.07 7.68 15.01
CA LEU A 61 -8.73 7.29 15.46
C LEU A 61 -7.61 7.77 14.52
N PRO A 62 -7.66 7.55 13.19
CA PRO A 62 -6.65 8.10 12.28
C PRO A 62 -6.53 9.62 12.36
N VAL A 63 -7.64 10.34 12.37
CA VAL A 63 -7.65 11.82 12.44
C VAL A 63 -7.01 12.30 13.74
N LEU A 64 -7.37 11.71 14.88
CA LEU A 64 -6.74 12.03 16.18
C LEU A 64 -5.25 11.73 16.17
N CYS A 65 -4.82 10.62 15.61
CA CYS A 65 -3.39 10.30 15.48
C CYS A 65 -2.65 11.34 14.63
N TYR A 66 -3.23 11.79 13.51
CA TYR A 66 -2.62 12.85 12.69
C TYR A 66 -2.51 14.16 13.47
N LEU A 67 -3.55 14.55 14.19
CA LEU A 67 -3.54 15.75 15.04
C LEU A 67 -2.49 15.65 16.15
N ILE A 68 -2.41 14.54 16.85
CA ILE A 68 -1.37 14.31 17.88
C ILE A 68 0.03 14.43 17.29
N ILE A 69 0.28 13.83 16.14
CA ILE A 69 1.58 13.90 15.47
C ILE A 69 1.88 15.36 15.08
N PHE A 70 0.91 16.05 14.49
CA PHE A 70 1.05 17.45 14.09
C PHE A 70 1.37 18.35 15.29
N ILE A 71 0.58 18.27 16.36
CA ILE A 71 0.80 19.02 17.60
C ILE A 71 2.19 18.72 18.17
N LYS A 72 2.59 17.45 18.19
CA LYS A 72 3.90 17.05 18.72
C LYS A 72 5.07 17.61 17.92
N ILE A 73 4.92 17.76 16.58
CA ILE A 73 5.93 18.36 15.73
C ILE A 73 5.97 19.87 15.93
N THR A 74 4.82 20.53 15.96
CA THR A 74 4.71 22.01 16.13
C THR A 74 5.19 22.43 17.52
N TRP A 75 4.86 21.68 18.57
CA TRP A 75 5.25 22.00 19.95
C TRP A 75 6.75 21.85 20.23
N LYS A 76 7.40 20.89 19.54
CA LYS A 76 8.82 20.56 19.79
C LYS A 76 9.80 21.35 18.92
N LYS A 77 9.35 22.09 17.94
CA LYS A 77 10.21 22.75 16.97
C LYS A 77 9.85 24.22 16.84
N ASP A 78 10.85 25.07 17.06
CA ASP A 78 10.71 26.53 16.82
C ASP A 78 10.45 26.85 15.34
N LYS A 79 10.94 26.00 14.44
CA LYS A 79 10.70 26.09 12.98
C LYS A 79 10.39 24.73 12.40
N ILE A 80 9.21 24.60 11.81
CA ILE A 80 8.82 23.42 11.05
C ILE A 80 9.57 23.41 9.72
N LYS A 81 10.30 22.32 9.45
CA LYS A 81 10.95 22.13 8.16
C LYS A 81 9.94 21.51 7.19
N TYR A 82 9.66 22.22 6.12
CA TYR A 82 8.90 21.72 4.98
C TYR A 82 9.55 22.21 3.69
N LYS A 83 9.72 21.32 2.72
CA LYS A 83 10.23 21.67 1.40
C LYS A 83 9.24 21.16 0.36
N VAL A 84 8.72 22.13 -0.40
CA VAL A 84 7.79 21.84 -1.50
C VAL A 84 8.55 21.23 -2.67
N ASP A 85 8.00 20.19 -3.29
CA ASP A 85 8.48 19.55 -4.51
C ASP A 85 7.33 19.25 -5.49
N ILE A 86 7.65 18.63 -6.62
CA ILE A 86 6.66 18.33 -7.67
C ILE A 86 5.55 17.37 -7.20
N ILE A 87 5.84 16.50 -6.23
CA ILE A 87 4.86 15.59 -5.66
C ILE A 87 3.85 16.34 -4.80
N ASP A 88 4.30 17.36 -4.06
CA ASP A 88 3.38 18.25 -3.31
C ASP A 88 2.41 18.97 -4.26
N VAL A 89 2.94 19.47 -5.38
CA VAL A 89 2.10 20.12 -6.40
C VAL A 89 1.04 19.13 -6.92
N PHE A 90 1.44 17.91 -7.23
CA PHE A 90 0.50 16.84 -7.63
C PHE A 90 -0.56 16.61 -6.55
N MET A 91 -0.19 16.48 -5.28
CA MET A 91 -1.12 16.24 -4.18
C MET A 91 -2.10 17.40 -3.98
N PHE A 92 -1.63 18.65 -4.06
CA PHE A 92 -2.49 19.84 -3.98
C PHE A 92 -3.47 19.92 -5.16
N LEU A 93 -2.99 19.67 -6.39
CA LEU A 93 -3.84 19.62 -7.58
C LEU A 93 -4.91 18.53 -7.44
N LEU A 94 -4.54 17.35 -6.96
CA LEU A 94 -5.48 16.24 -6.75
C LEU A 94 -6.58 16.62 -5.75
N ILE A 95 -6.22 17.23 -4.62
CA ILE A 95 -7.20 17.73 -3.63
C ILE A 95 -8.16 18.73 -4.28
N LEU A 96 -7.63 19.72 -4.98
CA LEU A 96 -8.42 20.76 -5.62
C LEU A 96 -9.39 20.18 -6.65
N ILE A 97 -8.90 19.30 -7.51
CA ILE A 97 -9.71 18.63 -8.53
C ILE A 97 -10.79 17.76 -7.90
N MET A 98 -10.49 17.04 -6.83
CA MET A 98 -11.49 16.23 -6.10
C MET A 98 -12.60 17.10 -5.53
N ILE A 99 -12.29 18.25 -4.94
CA ILE A 99 -13.28 19.18 -4.40
C ILE A 99 -14.15 19.74 -5.52
N ILE A 100 -13.55 20.21 -6.61
CA ILE A 100 -14.27 20.78 -7.75
C ILE A 100 -15.15 19.72 -8.43
N SER A 101 -14.67 18.48 -8.53
CA SER A 101 -15.40 17.41 -9.22
C SER A 101 -16.74 17.06 -8.56
N VAL A 102 -16.90 17.36 -7.27
CA VAL A 102 -18.18 17.14 -6.55
C VAL A 102 -19.34 17.89 -7.22
N ILE A 103 -19.06 19.06 -7.79
CA ILE A 103 -20.08 19.90 -8.47
C ILE A 103 -20.65 19.20 -9.70
N PHE A 104 -19.84 18.36 -10.38
CA PHE A 104 -20.21 17.63 -11.58
C PHE A 104 -20.73 16.21 -11.29
N SER A 105 -20.85 15.87 -10.02
CA SER A 105 -21.25 14.53 -9.58
C SER A 105 -22.74 14.28 -9.83
N PRO A 106 -23.12 13.14 -10.40
CA PRO A 106 -24.53 12.72 -10.48
C PRO A 106 -25.11 12.35 -9.10
N ASN A 107 -24.24 12.03 -8.12
CA ASN A 107 -24.62 11.74 -6.75
C ASN A 107 -23.75 12.56 -5.78
N PHE A 108 -24.25 13.75 -5.46
CA PHE A 108 -23.56 14.74 -4.65
C PHE A 108 -23.16 14.21 -3.25
N SER A 109 -24.09 13.56 -2.56
CA SER A 109 -23.86 13.04 -1.20
C SER A 109 -22.78 11.98 -1.17
N LYS A 110 -22.79 11.05 -2.13
CA LYS A 110 -21.80 9.99 -2.25
C LYS A 110 -20.41 10.57 -2.59
N SER A 111 -20.38 11.54 -3.49
CA SER A 111 -19.15 12.20 -3.91
C SER A 111 -18.50 13.01 -2.78
N ILE A 112 -19.29 13.77 -1.99
CA ILE A 112 -18.80 14.45 -0.78
C ILE A 112 -18.22 13.45 0.21
N TYR A 113 -18.92 12.34 0.45
CA TYR A 113 -18.46 11.31 1.38
C TYR A 113 -17.07 10.76 0.98
N TYR A 114 -16.90 10.36 -0.30
CA TYR A 114 -15.61 9.82 -0.77
C TYR A 114 -14.52 10.89 -0.85
N THR A 115 -14.84 12.13 -1.21
CA THR A 115 -13.91 13.26 -1.16
C THR A 115 -13.47 13.54 0.28
N GLY A 116 -14.40 13.49 1.24
CA GLY A 116 -14.11 13.60 2.66
C GLY A 116 -13.17 12.50 3.15
N ILE A 117 -13.42 11.23 2.79
CA ILE A 117 -12.50 10.11 3.10
C ILE A 117 -11.09 10.40 2.58
N PHE A 118 -10.98 10.89 1.34
CA PHE A 118 -9.67 11.23 0.78
C PHE A 118 -8.98 12.34 1.59
N ILE A 119 -9.65 13.45 1.83
CA ILE A 119 -9.08 14.63 2.50
C ILE A 119 -8.68 14.34 3.94
N PHE A 120 -9.50 13.58 4.69
CA PHE A 120 -9.27 13.35 6.12
C PHE A 120 -8.52 12.07 6.44
N LEU A 121 -8.51 11.07 5.57
CA LEU A 121 -7.92 9.76 5.87
C LEU A 121 -6.77 9.37 4.94
N ALA A 122 -6.84 9.66 3.65
CA ALA A 122 -5.82 9.23 2.70
C ALA A 122 -4.73 10.30 2.48
N CYS A 123 -5.15 11.52 2.17
CA CYS A 123 -4.24 12.64 1.91
C CYS A 123 -3.32 12.99 3.09
N PRO A 124 -3.79 13.01 4.37
CA PRO A 124 -2.94 13.26 5.52
C PRO A 124 -1.78 12.27 5.65
N PHE A 125 -1.95 11.05 5.12
CA PHE A 125 -0.85 10.07 5.09
C PHE A 125 0.40 10.62 4.39
N TYR A 126 0.23 11.31 3.26
CA TYR A 126 1.33 11.96 2.57
C TYR A 126 1.96 13.06 3.41
N PHE A 127 1.17 14.06 3.82
CA PHE A 127 1.68 15.25 4.50
C PHE A 127 2.25 14.94 5.89
N VAL A 128 1.54 14.14 6.68
CA VAL A 128 2.00 13.75 8.03
C VAL A 128 3.26 12.90 7.96
N THR A 129 3.36 11.95 7.02
CA THR A 129 4.59 11.19 6.80
C THR A 129 5.75 12.11 6.46
N LYS A 130 5.55 13.01 5.50
CA LYS A 130 6.57 13.99 5.11
C LYS A 130 7.04 14.84 6.28
N LEU A 131 6.10 15.37 7.08
CA LEU A 131 6.40 16.16 8.28
C LEU A 131 7.17 15.37 9.34
N VAL A 132 6.76 14.12 9.62
CA VAL A 132 7.43 13.27 10.61
C VAL A 132 8.89 13.06 10.26
N PHE A 133 9.17 12.69 9.00
CA PHE A 133 10.54 12.36 8.60
C PHE A 133 11.41 13.60 8.34
N LEU A 134 10.87 14.73 7.82
CA LEU A 134 11.63 15.95 7.64
C LEU A 134 11.99 16.62 8.97
N ASN A 135 11.13 16.51 9.99
CA ASN A 135 11.34 17.13 11.30
C ASN A 135 11.95 16.16 12.32
N SER A 136 12.38 14.99 11.89
CA SER A 136 13.10 14.05 12.75
C SER A 136 14.53 14.52 13.02
N ASN A 137 14.98 14.36 14.27
CA ASN A 137 16.38 14.53 14.62
C ASN A 137 17.24 13.35 14.15
N ASP A 138 16.63 12.15 14.10
CA ASP A 138 17.24 10.91 13.62
C ASP A 138 16.27 10.18 12.70
N VAL A 139 16.37 10.51 11.42
CA VAL A 139 15.54 9.91 10.35
C VAL A 139 15.75 8.41 10.25
N LYS A 140 17.00 7.93 10.46
CA LYS A 140 17.32 6.51 10.40
C LYS A 140 16.60 5.75 11.49
N LYS A 141 16.67 6.22 12.74
CA LYS A 141 15.99 5.60 13.88
C LYS A 141 14.48 5.53 13.65
N GLN A 142 13.85 6.63 13.21
CA GLN A 142 12.42 6.64 12.93
C GLN A 142 12.02 5.68 11.79
N PHE A 143 12.83 5.62 10.75
CA PHE A 143 12.60 4.68 9.66
C PHE A 143 12.67 3.23 10.17
N PHE A 144 13.65 2.89 11.01
CA PHE A 144 13.75 1.55 11.61
C PHE A 144 12.59 1.24 12.56
N GLU A 145 12.10 2.21 13.33
CA GLU A 145 10.90 2.03 14.16
C GLU A 145 9.69 1.69 13.29
N PHE A 146 9.52 2.38 12.18
CA PHE A 146 8.46 2.09 11.20
C PHE A 146 8.61 0.66 10.65
N VAL A 147 9.79 0.32 10.11
CA VAL A 147 10.05 -0.99 9.48
C VAL A 147 9.86 -2.14 10.47
N ASN A 148 10.43 -2.02 11.67
CA ASN A 148 10.30 -3.06 12.71
C ASN A 148 8.84 -3.26 13.13
N THR A 149 8.05 -2.17 13.19
CA THR A 149 6.63 -2.22 13.52
C THR A 149 5.85 -2.97 12.41
N ILE A 150 6.13 -2.68 11.14
CA ILE A 150 5.52 -3.39 10.00
C ILE A 150 5.82 -4.89 10.09
N ILE A 151 7.10 -5.28 10.22
CA ILE A 151 7.50 -6.69 10.19
C ILE A 151 6.94 -7.43 11.42
N PHE A 152 6.99 -6.81 12.60
CA PHE A 152 6.45 -7.39 13.82
C PHE A 152 4.95 -7.70 13.69
N PHE A 153 4.15 -6.74 13.26
CA PHE A 153 2.71 -6.97 13.08
C PHE A 153 2.41 -7.92 11.91
N ALA A 154 3.19 -7.88 10.82
CA ALA A 154 3.03 -8.84 9.74
C ALA A 154 3.25 -10.28 10.23
N PHE A 155 4.25 -10.50 11.07
CA PHE A 155 4.50 -11.80 11.70
C PHE A 155 3.34 -12.23 12.61
N ILE A 156 2.90 -11.35 13.53
CA ILE A 156 1.80 -11.65 14.46
C ILE A 156 0.50 -11.94 13.71
N PHE A 157 0.11 -11.09 12.76
CA PHE A 157 -1.12 -11.30 11.98
C PHE A 157 -1.03 -12.54 11.10
N SER A 158 0.17 -12.88 10.57
CA SER A 158 0.37 -14.14 9.84
C SER A 158 0.14 -15.37 10.72
N LEU A 159 0.76 -15.40 11.91
CA LEU A 159 0.59 -16.51 12.85
C LEU A 159 -0.87 -16.65 13.29
N THR A 160 -1.50 -15.54 13.65
CA THR A 160 -2.91 -15.56 14.07
C THR A 160 -3.82 -16.02 12.93
N SER A 161 -3.59 -15.53 11.71
CA SER A 161 -4.38 -15.96 10.54
C SER A 161 -4.19 -17.44 10.22
N LEU A 162 -2.96 -17.94 10.29
CA LEU A 162 -2.68 -19.36 10.09
C LEU A 162 -3.39 -20.23 11.14
N TYR A 163 -3.28 -19.85 12.40
CA TYR A 163 -3.96 -20.55 13.50
C TYR A 163 -5.48 -20.55 13.30
N LEU A 164 -6.09 -19.37 13.10
CA LEU A 164 -7.53 -19.25 12.95
C LEU A 164 -8.05 -19.97 11.69
N HIS A 165 -7.25 -19.95 10.61
CA HIS A 165 -7.60 -20.71 9.40
C HIS A 165 -7.56 -22.21 9.62
N SER A 166 -6.63 -22.72 10.46
CA SER A 166 -6.50 -24.16 10.75
C SER A 166 -7.63 -24.71 11.62
N ILE A 167 -8.22 -23.88 12.49
CA ILE A 167 -9.32 -24.30 13.40
C ILE A 167 -10.70 -23.99 12.85
N ALA A 168 -10.80 -23.25 11.73
CA ALA A 168 -12.08 -22.88 11.14
C ALA A 168 -12.82 -24.11 10.63
N LYS A 169 -14.10 -24.26 11.01
CA LYS A 169 -14.98 -25.35 10.55
C LYS A 169 -15.21 -25.29 9.03
N TYR A 170 -15.24 -24.06 8.48
CA TYR A 170 -15.42 -23.80 7.05
C TYR A 170 -14.37 -22.77 6.61
N PRO A 171 -13.11 -23.17 6.39
CA PRO A 171 -12.08 -22.25 5.95
C PRO A 171 -12.39 -21.73 4.54
N TYR A 172 -12.25 -20.44 4.34
CA TYR A 172 -12.30 -19.88 3.00
C TYR A 172 -11.14 -20.40 2.14
N ASP A 173 -11.35 -20.48 0.82
CA ASP A 173 -10.27 -20.80 -0.13
C ASP A 173 -9.08 -19.84 -0.05
N ARG A 174 -9.28 -18.66 0.53
CA ARG A 174 -8.28 -17.61 0.69
C ARG A 174 -8.08 -17.32 2.17
N MET A 175 -6.88 -17.57 2.66
CA MET A 175 -6.53 -17.18 4.01
C MET A 175 -6.40 -15.65 4.12
N THR A 176 -7.01 -15.10 5.13
CA THR A 176 -6.89 -13.70 5.52
C THR A 176 -6.99 -13.56 7.03
N PHE A 177 -6.68 -12.39 7.57
CA PHE A 177 -7.06 -12.10 8.94
C PHE A 177 -8.60 -11.94 8.98
N PRO A 178 -9.30 -12.60 9.93
CA PRO A 178 -10.76 -12.55 10.00
C PRO A 178 -11.28 -11.10 10.00
N GLY A 179 -12.34 -10.85 9.24
CA GLY A 179 -12.90 -9.51 9.08
C GLY A 179 -12.14 -8.59 8.12
N VAL A 180 -11.05 -9.04 7.50
CA VAL A 180 -10.27 -8.25 6.52
C VAL A 180 -10.32 -8.91 5.16
N PHE A 181 -10.47 -8.13 4.11
CA PHE A 181 -10.36 -8.65 2.74
C PHE A 181 -8.94 -9.19 2.47
N PRO A 182 -8.81 -10.25 1.65
CA PRO A 182 -7.51 -10.84 1.35
C PRO A 182 -6.50 -9.89 0.71
N ILE A 183 -6.95 -8.91 -0.08
CA ILE A 183 -6.06 -7.98 -0.79
C ILE A 183 -5.28 -7.09 0.19
N PRO A 184 -5.91 -6.33 1.13
CA PRO A 184 -5.19 -5.53 2.12
C PRO A 184 -4.25 -6.36 2.99
N PHE A 185 -4.66 -7.59 3.37
CA PHE A 185 -3.83 -8.49 4.16
C PHE A 185 -2.57 -8.90 3.38
N CYS A 186 -2.73 -9.38 2.15
CA CYS A 186 -1.61 -9.79 1.30
C CYS A 186 -0.67 -8.61 0.99
N LEU A 187 -1.23 -7.41 0.72
CA LEU A 187 -0.46 -6.19 0.48
C LEU A 187 0.45 -5.84 1.66
N PHE A 188 -0.07 -5.96 2.87
CA PHE A 188 0.69 -5.76 4.09
C PHE A 188 1.85 -6.75 4.23
N LEU A 189 1.60 -8.02 3.93
CA LEU A 189 2.63 -9.07 3.97
C LEU A 189 3.70 -8.86 2.89
N CYS A 190 3.31 -8.47 1.68
CA CYS A 190 4.24 -8.12 0.60
C CYS A 190 5.13 -6.94 0.98
N LEU A 191 4.57 -5.89 1.61
CA LEU A 191 5.34 -4.78 2.14
C LEU A 191 6.41 -5.25 3.15
N ALA A 192 6.02 -6.09 4.12
CA ALA A 192 6.94 -6.63 5.12
C ALA A 192 8.05 -7.47 4.45
N LEU A 193 7.70 -8.31 3.48
CA LEU A 193 8.65 -9.14 2.75
C LEU A 193 9.66 -8.29 1.96
N ILE A 194 9.20 -7.23 1.26
CA ILE A 194 10.08 -6.29 0.55
C ILE A 194 11.10 -5.67 1.52
N LEU A 195 10.65 -5.21 2.68
CA LEU A 195 11.52 -4.59 3.69
C LEU A 195 12.55 -5.59 4.24
N ILE A 196 12.16 -6.85 4.45
CA ILE A 196 13.07 -7.93 4.86
C ILE A 196 14.10 -8.22 3.76
N ILE A 197 13.69 -8.31 2.50
CA ILE A 197 14.58 -8.53 1.35
C ILE A 197 15.63 -7.41 1.26
N ILE A 198 15.21 -6.15 1.39
CA ILE A 198 16.13 -5.00 1.39
C ILE A 198 17.14 -5.11 2.53
N TYR A 199 16.72 -5.52 3.73
CA TYR A 199 17.61 -5.76 4.85
C TYR A 199 18.71 -6.79 4.51
N HIS A 200 18.36 -7.88 3.83
CA HIS A 200 19.34 -8.91 3.47
C HIS A 200 20.28 -8.48 2.35
N ILE A 201 19.78 -7.68 1.41
CA ILE A 201 20.59 -7.20 0.25
C ILE A 201 21.52 -6.05 0.65
N LYS A 202 21.16 -5.23 1.67
CA LYS A 202 21.92 -4.01 2.03
C LYS A 202 22.70 -4.18 3.33
N PRO A 203 24.06 -4.38 3.27
CA PRO A 203 24.89 -4.47 4.47
C PRO A 203 24.80 -3.23 5.37
N SER A 204 24.64 -2.03 4.80
CA SER A 204 24.45 -0.78 5.54
C SER A 204 23.17 -0.79 6.36
N PHE A 205 22.09 -1.34 5.84
CA PHE A 205 20.82 -1.53 6.57
C PHE A 205 21.02 -2.52 7.72
N LYS A 206 21.71 -3.64 7.48
CA LYS A 206 22.00 -4.67 8.48
C LYS A 206 22.85 -4.16 9.63
N LYS A 207 23.84 -3.28 9.35
CA LYS A 207 24.72 -2.66 10.37
C LYS A 207 23.97 -1.65 11.24
N ALA A 208 22.99 -0.94 10.69
CA ALA A 208 22.25 0.11 11.37
C ALA A 208 21.19 -0.43 12.35
N LEU A 209 20.85 -1.73 12.28
CA LEU A 209 19.84 -2.36 13.13
C LEU A 209 20.40 -2.74 14.52
N ASN A 210 19.56 -2.52 15.54
CA ASN A 210 19.84 -2.97 16.88
C ASN A 210 19.87 -4.52 16.94
N LYS A 211 20.79 -5.09 17.73
CA LYS A 211 20.91 -6.54 17.94
C LYS A 211 19.59 -7.19 18.38
N LYS A 212 18.79 -6.49 19.22
CA LYS A 212 17.50 -6.97 19.74
C LYS A 212 16.41 -7.18 18.68
N THR A 213 16.46 -6.50 17.55
CA THR A 213 15.43 -6.60 16.52
C THR A 213 15.82 -7.50 15.34
N LYS A 214 17.04 -8.02 15.33
CA LYS A 214 17.54 -8.88 14.23
C LYS A 214 16.75 -10.17 14.06
N TYR A 215 16.13 -10.67 15.10
CA TYR A 215 15.29 -11.88 15.01
C TYR A 215 14.07 -11.71 14.09
N LEU A 216 13.54 -10.46 13.97
CA LEU A 216 12.42 -10.17 13.06
C LEU A 216 12.76 -10.42 11.59
N TYR A 217 14.04 -10.47 11.25
CA TYR A 217 14.54 -10.70 9.89
C TYR A 217 15.06 -12.13 9.71
N SER A 218 14.74 -13.02 10.65
CA SER A 218 15.17 -14.41 10.62
C SER A 218 14.39 -15.24 9.60
N LEU A 219 14.99 -16.32 9.16
CA LEU A 219 14.39 -17.24 8.19
C LEU A 219 13.00 -17.77 8.61
N PRO A 220 12.75 -18.14 9.89
CA PRO A 220 11.40 -18.55 10.31
C PRO A 220 10.33 -17.47 10.11
N VAL A 221 10.63 -16.21 10.42
CA VAL A 221 9.70 -15.08 10.22
C VAL A 221 9.40 -14.91 8.73
N VAL A 222 10.44 -14.96 7.88
CA VAL A 222 10.30 -14.90 6.41
C VAL A 222 9.41 -16.04 5.92
N ALA A 223 9.69 -17.27 6.37
CA ALA A 223 8.93 -18.46 5.95
C ALA A 223 7.44 -18.35 6.29
N ILE A 224 7.10 -17.87 7.50
CA ILE A 224 5.72 -17.68 7.94
C ILE A 224 5.01 -16.61 7.10
N ILE A 225 5.68 -15.47 6.82
CA ILE A 225 5.11 -14.41 5.99
C ILE A 225 4.90 -14.90 4.56
N VAL A 226 5.90 -15.56 3.95
CA VAL A 226 5.80 -16.12 2.58
C VAL A 226 4.68 -17.15 2.50
N PHE A 227 4.60 -18.07 3.46
CA PHE A 227 3.54 -19.07 3.50
C PHE A 227 2.16 -18.42 3.61
N SER A 228 2.04 -17.35 4.40
CA SER A 228 0.79 -16.58 4.52
C SER A 228 0.41 -15.85 3.23
N ILE A 229 1.38 -15.28 2.50
CA ILE A 229 1.16 -14.68 1.18
C ILE A 229 0.61 -15.73 0.21
N ILE A 230 1.24 -16.90 0.17
CA ILE A 230 0.81 -18.01 -0.70
C ILE A 230 -0.62 -18.43 -0.35
N LYS A 231 -0.91 -18.70 0.93
CA LYS A 231 -2.25 -19.09 1.40
C LYS A 231 -3.33 -18.04 1.20
N SER A 232 -2.95 -16.74 1.17
CA SER A 232 -3.91 -15.66 0.86
C SER A 232 -4.45 -15.75 -0.56
N ASN A 233 -3.74 -16.43 -1.45
CA ASN A 233 -4.11 -16.67 -2.85
C ASN A 233 -4.57 -15.38 -3.57
N THR A 234 -3.87 -14.26 -3.29
CA THR A 234 -4.19 -12.92 -3.78
C THR A 234 -3.17 -12.50 -4.82
N ARG A 235 -3.61 -12.30 -6.06
CA ARG A 235 -2.71 -12.12 -7.23
C ARG A 235 -2.17 -10.70 -7.35
N GLY A 236 -3.00 -9.67 -7.10
CA GLY A 236 -2.64 -8.26 -7.32
C GLY A 236 -1.35 -7.82 -6.64
N PRO A 237 -1.26 -7.88 -5.29
CA PRO A 237 -0.05 -7.48 -4.56
C PRO A 237 1.18 -8.32 -4.93
N VAL A 238 1.02 -9.62 -5.17
CA VAL A 238 2.13 -10.51 -5.58
C VAL A 238 2.64 -10.12 -6.97
N PHE A 239 1.72 -9.84 -7.91
CA PHE A 239 2.09 -9.41 -9.26
C PHE A 239 2.74 -8.02 -9.25
N ALA A 240 2.24 -7.09 -8.44
CA ALA A 240 2.88 -5.78 -8.22
C ALA A 240 4.30 -5.93 -7.65
N MET A 241 4.52 -6.84 -6.70
CA MET A 241 5.84 -7.13 -6.15
C MET A 241 6.78 -7.73 -7.22
N PHE A 242 6.28 -8.63 -8.06
CA PHE A 242 7.04 -9.20 -9.16
C PHE A 242 7.45 -8.14 -10.20
N LEU A 243 6.50 -7.33 -10.68
CA LEU A 243 6.79 -6.25 -11.64
C LEU A 243 7.78 -5.22 -11.08
N SER A 244 7.60 -4.84 -9.81
CA SER A 244 8.54 -3.93 -9.14
C SER A 244 9.95 -4.52 -9.09
N SER A 245 10.07 -5.80 -8.80
CA SER A 245 11.37 -6.49 -8.79
C SER A 245 12.04 -6.47 -10.15
N LEU A 246 11.28 -6.70 -11.24
CA LEU A 246 11.81 -6.61 -12.61
C LEU A 246 12.31 -5.21 -12.95
N VAL A 247 11.53 -4.17 -12.62
CA VAL A 247 11.92 -2.77 -12.86
C VAL A 247 13.19 -2.42 -12.07
N ILE A 248 13.26 -2.82 -10.80
CA ILE A 248 14.42 -2.57 -9.92
C ILE A 248 15.67 -3.30 -10.47
N LEU A 249 15.52 -4.55 -10.89
CA LEU A 249 16.58 -5.30 -11.55
C LEU A 249 17.04 -4.56 -12.83
N GLY A 250 16.12 -4.10 -13.67
CA GLY A 250 16.46 -3.34 -14.87
C GLY A 250 17.18 -2.03 -14.58
N ILE A 251 16.76 -1.29 -13.55
CA ILE A 251 17.37 0.00 -13.16
C ILE A 251 18.75 -0.19 -12.53
N PHE A 252 18.86 -1.05 -11.53
CA PHE A 252 20.05 -1.11 -10.66
C PHE A 252 21.04 -2.20 -11.04
N PHE A 253 20.64 -3.20 -11.82
CA PHE A 253 21.48 -4.33 -12.21
C PHE A 253 21.89 -4.33 -13.71
N LYS A 254 21.71 -3.23 -14.42
CA LYS A 254 22.46 -2.97 -15.68
C LYS A 254 23.97 -3.17 -15.52
N ILE A 255 24.40 -3.23 -14.25
CA ILE A 255 25.77 -3.54 -13.84
C ILE A 255 25.86 -5.06 -13.71
N LYS A 256 26.46 -5.71 -14.74
CA LYS A 256 26.94 -7.10 -14.70
C LYS A 256 26.08 -7.99 -13.78
N LEU A 257 24.94 -8.42 -14.29
CA LEU A 257 24.16 -9.47 -13.66
C LEU A 257 25.11 -10.64 -13.39
N ASN A 258 25.55 -10.73 -12.14
CA ASN A 258 26.33 -11.88 -11.73
C ASN A 258 25.38 -13.07 -11.87
N ILE A 259 25.71 -13.97 -12.80
CA ILE A 259 24.95 -15.20 -13.11
C ILE A 259 24.48 -15.90 -11.82
N LYS A 260 25.26 -15.82 -10.73
CA LYS A 260 24.92 -16.34 -9.41
C LYS A 260 23.66 -15.70 -8.80
N ILE A 261 23.45 -14.38 -8.97
CA ILE A 261 22.27 -13.68 -8.42
C ILE A 261 21.03 -14.04 -9.23
N ILE A 262 21.16 -14.12 -10.56
CA ILE A 262 20.04 -14.58 -11.43
C ILE A 262 19.71 -16.03 -11.09
N PHE A 263 20.71 -16.89 -10.96
CA PHE A 263 20.54 -18.29 -10.63
C PHE A 263 19.91 -18.47 -9.24
N THR A 264 20.35 -17.72 -8.22
CA THR A 264 19.75 -17.74 -6.88
C THR A 264 18.31 -17.24 -6.90
N PHE A 265 18.03 -16.20 -7.70
CA PHE A 265 16.66 -15.68 -7.83
C PHE A 265 15.76 -16.68 -8.57
N ILE A 266 16.23 -17.27 -9.67
CA ILE A 266 15.48 -18.29 -10.42
C ILE A 266 15.31 -19.57 -9.58
N THR A 267 16.34 -20.01 -8.86
CA THR A 267 16.23 -21.18 -7.96
C THR A 267 15.30 -20.90 -6.79
N THR A 268 15.30 -19.73 -6.20
CA THR A 268 14.35 -19.33 -5.13
C THR A 268 12.92 -19.28 -5.66
N LEU A 269 12.73 -18.73 -6.87
CA LEU A 269 11.43 -18.73 -7.57
C LEU A 269 10.99 -20.14 -7.94
N PHE A 270 11.90 -20.99 -8.42
CA PHE A 270 11.63 -22.38 -8.77
C PHE A 270 11.32 -23.21 -7.53
N PHE A 271 12.10 -23.09 -6.43
CA PHE A 271 11.79 -23.74 -5.16
C PHE A 271 10.48 -23.23 -4.55
N GLY A 272 10.21 -21.93 -4.64
CA GLY A 272 8.90 -21.37 -4.27
C GLY A 272 7.77 -21.97 -5.09
N LEU A 273 7.96 -22.12 -6.40
CA LEU A 273 7.01 -22.80 -7.31
C LEU A 273 6.86 -24.31 -6.97
N VAL A 274 7.95 -25.01 -6.71
CA VAL A 274 7.92 -26.45 -6.34
C VAL A 274 7.20 -26.63 -5.00
N VAL A 275 7.47 -25.80 -3.99
CA VAL A 275 6.73 -25.82 -2.71
C VAL A 275 5.28 -25.46 -2.93
N LEU A 276 4.97 -24.50 -3.79
CA LEU A 276 3.61 -24.15 -4.23
C LEU A 276 2.90 -25.37 -4.84
N VAL A 277 3.57 -26.04 -5.76
CA VAL A 277 3.04 -27.21 -6.49
C VAL A 277 2.84 -28.41 -5.58
N SER A 278 3.74 -28.63 -4.62
CA SER A 278 3.68 -29.79 -3.70
C SER A 278 2.69 -29.62 -2.53
N THR A 279 2.36 -28.37 -2.16
CA THR A 279 1.47 -28.07 -1.02
C THR A 279 0.04 -27.69 -1.41
N PHE A 280 -0.21 -27.45 -2.69
CA PHE A 280 -1.50 -27.00 -3.20
C PHE A 280 -2.06 -27.95 -4.26
N ASP A 281 -3.39 -28.06 -4.26
CA ASP A 281 -4.13 -28.69 -5.35
C ASP A 281 -3.89 -27.87 -6.63
N ILE A 282 -2.98 -28.38 -7.49
CA ILE A 282 -2.56 -27.74 -8.75
C ILE A 282 -3.78 -27.42 -9.61
N ASN A 283 -4.80 -28.29 -9.58
CA ASN A 283 -6.02 -28.11 -10.35
C ASN A 283 -6.77 -26.84 -9.88
N LYS A 284 -6.82 -26.56 -8.57
CA LYS A 284 -7.44 -25.32 -8.06
C LYS A 284 -6.67 -24.06 -8.44
N ILE A 285 -5.33 -24.12 -8.48
CA ILE A 285 -4.49 -23.00 -8.92
C ILE A 285 -4.60 -22.82 -10.44
N ALA A 286 -4.47 -23.90 -11.20
CA ALA A 286 -4.59 -23.88 -12.65
C ALA A 286 -5.98 -23.39 -13.09
N MET A 287 -7.06 -23.87 -12.48
CA MET A 287 -8.43 -23.41 -12.76
C MET A 287 -8.61 -21.92 -12.49
N ARG A 288 -7.90 -21.33 -11.53
CA ARG A 288 -7.95 -19.87 -11.32
C ARG A 288 -7.19 -19.07 -12.36
N PHE A 289 -6.14 -19.63 -12.98
CA PHE A 289 -5.48 -19.02 -14.14
C PHE A 289 -6.29 -19.24 -15.42
N VAL A 290 -6.91 -20.40 -15.60
CA VAL A 290 -7.85 -20.70 -16.69
C VAL A 290 -9.09 -19.82 -16.57
N ASN A 291 -9.62 -19.60 -15.37
CA ASN A 291 -10.74 -18.69 -15.11
C ASN A 291 -10.35 -17.18 -15.21
N LEU A 292 -9.17 -16.83 -15.71
CA LEU A 292 -8.87 -15.47 -16.20
C LEU A 292 -9.44 -15.21 -17.60
N VAL A 293 -9.70 -16.28 -18.35
CA VAL A 293 -10.21 -16.18 -19.72
C VAL A 293 -11.68 -15.72 -19.69
N PRO A 294 -12.05 -14.70 -20.50
CA PRO A 294 -13.41 -14.12 -20.53
C PRO A 294 -14.53 -15.14 -20.76
N GLU A 295 -14.24 -16.18 -21.54
CA GLU A 295 -15.19 -17.25 -21.90
C GLU A 295 -15.69 -18.06 -20.71
N ASN A 296 -14.93 -18.10 -19.60
CA ASN A 296 -15.26 -18.85 -18.38
C ASN A 296 -15.77 -17.97 -17.23
N GLY A 297 -16.22 -16.73 -17.49
CA GLY A 297 -16.70 -15.82 -16.43
C GLY A 297 -15.61 -15.31 -15.49
N GLY A 298 -14.36 -15.31 -15.95
CA GLY A 298 -13.19 -14.95 -15.13
C GLY A 298 -13.13 -13.48 -14.72
N SER A 299 -12.37 -13.20 -13.68
CA SER A 299 -12.22 -11.86 -13.06
C SER A 299 -11.61 -10.79 -13.99
N LEU A 300 -11.07 -11.16 -15.14
CA LEU A 300 -10.50 -10.25 -16.12
C LEU A 300 -11.60 -9.56 -16.95
N SER A 301 -12.68 -10.28 -17.30
CA SER A 301 -13.79 -9.74 -18.08
C SER A 301 -14.46 -8.53 -17.41
N PRO A 302 -14.85 -8.56 -16.14
CA PRO A 302 -15.40 -7.39 -15.46
C PRO A 302 -14.46 -6.18 -15.43
N ARG A 303 -13.14 -6.41 -15.31
CA ARG A 303 -12.16 -5.32 -15.31
C ARG A 303 -11.99 -4.67 -16.68
N LEU A 304 -11.94 -5.47 -17.74
CA LEU A 304 -11.88 -4.95 -19.12
C LEU A 304 -13.13 -4.15 -19.44
N LEU A 305 -14.31 -4.60 -19.02
CA LEU A 305 -15.55 -3.85 -19.15
C LEU A 305 -15.48 -2.53 -18.37
N ALA A 306 -14.98 -2.54 -17.12
CA ALA A 306 -14.80 -1.33 -16.33
C ALA A 306 -13.84 -0.34 -17.00
N TYR A 307 -12.77 -0.81 -17.65
CA TYR A 307 -11.86 0.05 -18.42
C TYR A 307 -12.54 0.65 -19.66
N ALA A 308 -13.28 -0.17 -20.40
CA ALA A 308 -14.05 0.30 -21.54
C ALA A 308 -15.09 1.34 -21.13
N ASP A 309 -15.81 1.11 -20.04
CA ASP A 309 -16.80 2.06 -19.51
C ASP A 309 -16.14 3.35 -19.00
N SER A 310 -14.96 3.27 -18.37
CA SER A 310 -14.19 4.46 -17.99
C SER A 310 -13.81 5.32 -19.20
N LEU A 311 -13.41 4.70 -20.31
CA LEU A 311 -13.08 5.41 -21.56
C LEU A 311 -14.31 5.96 -22.24
N LYS A 312 -15.45 5.25 -22.24
CA LYS A 312 -16.74 5.77 -22.75
C LYS A 312 -17.17 7.00 -21.95
N LEU A 313 -17.02 6.98 -20.61
CA LEU A 313 -17.35 8.12 -19.76
C LEU A 313 -16.55 9.37 -20.12
N LEU A 314 -15.30 9.25 -20.57
CA LEU A 314 -14.52 10.39 -21.06
C LEU A 314 -15.23 11.14 -22.21
N ILE A 315 -15.93 10.40 -23.08
CA ILE A 315 -16.66 10.98 -24.24
C ILE A 315 -17.98 11.57 -23.78
N TYR A 316 -18.79 10.81 -23.02
CA TYR A 316 -20.15 11.23 -22.64
C TYR A 316 -20.19 12.18 -21.43
N ARG A 317 -19.14 12.18 -20.60
CA ARG A 317 -19.00 13.01 -19.39
C ARG A 317 -17.60 13.60 -19.34
N PRO A 318 -17.25 14.55 -20.20
CA PRO A 318 -15.88 15.05 -20.34
C PRO A 318 -15.33 15.70 -19.04
N TRP A 319 -16.20 16.14 -18.13
CA TRP A 319 -15.82 16.66 -16.81
C TRP A 319 -15.76 15.58 -15.73
N GLY A 320 -16.02 14.31 -16.10
CA GLY A 320 -16.05 13.18 -15.17
C GLY A 320 -17.37 13.07 -14.40
N ILE A 321 -17.41 12.06 -13.53
CA ILE A 321 -18.56 11.72 -12.68
C ILE A 321 -18.28 11.88 -11.19
N SER A 322 -17.09 12.40 -10.84
CA SER A 322 -16.55 12.47 -9.48
C SER A 322 -16.26 11.11 -8.84
N VAL A 323 -15.51 11.13 -7.74
CA VAL A 323 -15.09 9.91 -7.04
C VAL A 323 -16.26 9.19 -6.37
N GLY A 324 -16.20 7.86 -6.35
CA GLY A 324 -17.15 7.00 -5.67
C GLY A 324 -18.46 6.75 -6.42
N THR A 325 -18.69 7.37 -7.58
CA THR A 325 -19.95 7.24 -8.34
C THR A 325 -19.87 6.28 -9.53
N PHE A 326 -18.69 5.74 -9.83
CA PHE A 326 -18.46 4.86 -10.98
C PHE A 326 -19.44 3.68 -11.07
N GLY A 327 -19.77 3.04 -9.94
CA GLY A 327 -20.68 1.91 -9.89
C GLY A 327 -22.10 2.21 -10.40
N GLU A 328 -22.50 3.49 -10.49
CA GLU A 328 -23.80 3.90 -11.02
C GLU A 328 -23.85 3.84 -12.57
N PHE A 329 -22.68 3.89 -13.20
CA PHE A 329 -22.49 3.89 -14.65
C PHE A 329 -21.92 2.58 -15.20
N TYR A 330 -21.60 1.64 -14.32
CA TYR A 330 -21.04 0.37 -14.74
C TYR A 330 -22.07 -0.48 -15.46
N SER A 331 -21.75 -0.93 -16.69
CA SER A 331 -22.69 -1.61 -17.57
C SER A 331 -23.04 -3.03 -17.09
N ASN A 332 -22.15 -3.70 -16.36
CA ASN A 332 -22.38 -5.04 -15.85
C ASN A 332 -23.04 -5.03 -14.45
N LYS A 333 -24.31 -4.65 -14.38
CA LYS A 333 -25.08 -4.61 -13.14
C LYS A 333 -25.49 -5.98 -12.58
N SER A 334 -25.26 -7.07 -13.35
CA SER A 334 -25.67 -8.43 -12.97
C SER A 334 -24.76 -9.07 -11.92
N ASP A 335 -23.53 -8.55 -11.74
CA ASP A 335 -22.67 -8.98 -10.65
C ASP A 335 -23.12 -8.26 -9.36
N SER A 336 -23.69 -9.02 -8.43
CA SER A 336 -24.03 -8.58 -7.07
C SER A 336 -22.81 -8.06 -6.29
N SER A 337 -21.61 -8.26 -6.81
CA SER A 337 -20.34 -7.65 -6.40
C SER A 337 -20.02 -6.36 -7.13
N GLY A 338 -21.00 -5.69 -7.78
CA GLY A 338 -20.82 -4.56 -8.67
C GLY A 338 -19.61 -3.71 -8.34
N SER A 339 -18.58 -3.74 -9.21
CA SER A 339 -17.35 -3.03 -8.94
C SER A 339 -17.68 -1.55 -8.80
N SER A 340 -17.59 -1.04 -7.57
CA SER A 340 -17.85 0.37 -7.27
C SER A 340 -16.77 1.29 -7.82
N TYR A 341 -15.74 0.75 -8.49
CA TYR A 341 -14.57 1.44 -9.02
C TYR A 341 -13.90 0.66 -10.15
N SER A 342 -13.05 1.33 -10.93
CA SER A 342 -12.43 0.78 -12.16
C SER A 342 -11.26 -0.19 -11.94
N HIS A 343 -10.83 -0.44 -10.69
CA HIS A 343 -9.68 -1.30 -10.36
C HIS A 343 -8.34 -0.88 -10.99
N ASN A 344 -8.21 0.34 -11.46
CA ASN A 344 -6.99 0.90 -12.04
C ASN A 344 -6.96 2.40 -11.81
N LEU A 345 -5.84 2.91 -11.29
CA LEU A 345 -5.70 4.33 -10.94
C LEU A 345 -5.96 5.26 -12.14
N PHE A 346 -5.40 4.96 -13.30
CA PHE A 346 -5.57 5.83 -14.48
C PHE A 346 -7.02 5.84 -14.97
N MET A 347 -7.66 4.67 -15.02
CA MET A 347 -9.07 4.56 -15.40
C MET A 347 -9.98 5.26 -14.39
N GLU A 348 -9.64 5.20 -13.09
CA GLU A 348 -10.39 5.91 -12.05
C GLU A 348 -10.22 7.44 -12.17
N LEU A 349 -9.01 7.93 -12.42
CA LEU A 349 -8.78 9.35 -12.68
C LEU A 349 -9.58 9.84 -13.90
N ILE A 350 -9.55 9.07 -14.99
CA ILE A 350 -10.27 9.41 -16.22
C ILE A 350 -11.79 9.41 -15.99
N SER A 351 -12.35 8.37 -15.39
CA SER A 351 -13.79 8.29 -15.14
C SER A 351 -14.26 9.34 -14.15
N SER A 352 -13.50 9.57 -13.06
CA SER A 352 -13.89 10.51 -12.02
C SER A 352 -13.76 11.97 -12.43
N PHE A 353 -12.73 12.33 -13.22
CA PHE A 353 -12.39 13.73 -13.52
C PHE A 353 -12.37 14.05 -15.03
N GLY A 354 -12.72 13.11 -15.89
CA GLY A 354 -12.80 13.32 -17.34
C GLY A 354 -11.46 13.74 -17.95
N ILE A 355 -11.49 14.80 -18.76
CA ILE A 355 -10.30 15.37 -19.43
C ILE A 355 -9.24 15.80 -18.40
N VAL A 356 -9.68 16.39 -17.29
CA VAL A 356 -8.75 16.78 -16.21
C VAL A 356 -8.06 15.56 -15.60
N GLY A 357 -8.78 14.44 -15.46
CA GLY A 357 -8.22 13.16 -15.04
C GLY A 357 -7.19 12.61 -16.03
N LEU A 358 -7.44 12.74 -17.33
CA LEU A 358 -6.45 12.39 -18.37
C LEU A 358 -5.19 13.25 -18.26
N LEU A 359 -5.33 14.56 -18.03
CA LEU A 359 -4.17 15.45 -17.80
C LEU A 359 -3.39 15.06 -16.52
N LEU A 360 -4.08 14.64 -15.44
CA LEU A 360 -3.42 14.10 -14.26
C LEU A 360 -2.65 12.82 -14.57
N CYS A 361 -3.19 11.91 -15.38
CA CYS A 361 -2.46 10.71 -15.83
C CYS A 361 -1.18 11.08 -16.58
N LEU A 362 -1.24 12.02 -17.51
CA LEU A 362 -0.06 12.52 -18.23
C LEU A 362 0.95 13.18 -17.28
N PHE A 363 0.48 13.90 -16.28
CA PHE A 363 1.34 14.51 -15.25
C PHE A 363 2.03 13.45 -14.39
N ILE A 364 1.33 12.37 -13.99
CA ILE A 364 1.95 11.22 -13.30
C ILE A 364 3.04 10.59 -14.17
N ILE A 365 2.75 10.34 -15.45
CA ILE A 365 3.74 9.79 -16.39
C ILE A 365 4.95 10.72 -16.51
N TYR A 366 4.73 12.02 -16.63
CA TYR A 366 5.81 13.02 -16.65
C TYR A 366 6.68 12.96 -15.39
N ILE A 367 6.07 12.92 -14.20
CA ILE A 367 6.80 12.77 -12.93
C ILE A 367 7.61 11.47 -12.94
N CYS A 368 7.02 10.35 -13.35
CA CYS A 368 7.72 9.06 -13.42
C CYS A 368 8.94 9.11 -14.36
N LEU A 369 8.81 9.71 -15.54
CA LEU A 369 9.90 9.86 -16.50
C LEU A 369 11.00 10.81 -15.98
N TYR A 370 10.61 11.92 -15.36
CA TYR A 370 11.54 12.87 -14.77
C TYR A 370 12.36 12.21 -13.65
N GLU A 371 11.69 11.48 -12.75
CA GLU A 371 12.34 10.79 -11.64
C GLU A 371 13.16 9.58 -12.10
N TYR A 372 12.71 8.87 -13.13
CA TYR A 372 13.50 7.80 -13.76
C TYR A 372 14.84 8.33 -14.27
N ASN A 373 14.85 9.45 -15.00
CA ASN A 373 16.08 10.08 -15.48
C ASN A 373 17.02 10.48 -14.33
N PHE A 374 16.46 11.02 -13.23
CA PHE A 374 17.23 11.35 -12.04
C PHE A 374 17.85 10.11 -11.40
N ILE A 375 17.08 9.01 -11.26
CA ILE A 375 17.53 7.74 -10.68
C ILE A 375 18.66 7.14 -11.51
N ILE A 376 18.53 7.09 -12.84
CA ILE A 376 19.56 6.54 -13.73
C ILE A 376 20.88 7.33 -13.63
N LYS A 377 20.80 8.67 -13.63
CA LYS A 377 21.98 9.55 -13.49
C LYS A 377 22.72 9.38 -12.16
N ASN A 378 22.02 9.00 -11.09
CA ASN A 378 22.58 8.89 -9.75
C ASN A 378 22.64 7.45 -9.22
N GLN A 379 22.44 6.46 -10.06
CA GLN A 379 22.22 5.04 -9.73
C GLN A 379 23.21 4.47 -8.71
N LYS A 380 24.53 4.66 -8.89
CA LYS A 380 25.56 4.13 -7.97
C LYS A 380 25.46 4.72 -6.57
N LYS A 381 25.25 6.05 -6.46
CA LYS A 381 25.11 6.77 -5.19
C LYS A 381 23.80 6.38 -4.49
N ILE A 382 22.70 6.29 -5.22
CA ILE A 382 21.40 5.84 -4.69
C ILE A 382 21.50 4.41 -4.17
N PHE A 383 22.20 3.53 -4.91
CA PHE A 383 22.37 2.16 -4.46
C PHE A 383 23.14 2.06 -3.14
N SER A 384 24.03 3.00 -2.80
CA SER A 384 24.72 3.05 -1.50
C SER A 384 23.85 3.62 -0.37
N ASP A 385 22.89 4.49 -0.68
CA ASP A 385 21.94 5.06 0.30
C ASP A 385 20.71 4.14 0.45
N TYR A 386 20.70 3.37 1.53
CA TYR A 386 19.63 2.39 1.77
C TYR A 386 18.25 3.03 2.03
N LEU A 387 18.19 4.25 2.58
CA LEU A 387 16.91 4.94 2.84
C LEU A 387 16.26 5.34 1.52
N PHE A 388 17.00 6.04 0.68
CA PHE A 388 16.49 6.50 -0.60
C PHE A 388 16.23 5.32 -1.54
N PHE A 389 17.10 4.32 -1.56
CA PHE A 389 16.88 3.07 -2.29
C PHE A 389 15.57 2.37 -1.87
N THR A 390 15.31 2.27 -0.56
CA THR A 390 14.06 1.67 -0.06
C THR A 390 12.84 2.47 -0.49
N ALA A 391 12.89 3.80 -0.41
CA ALA A 391 11.78 4.65 -0.84
C ALA A 391 11.45 4.47 -2.33
N ILE A 392 12.48 4.33 -3.19
CA ILE A 392 12.28 4.04 -4.61
C ILE A 392 11.56 2.70 -4.80
N ILE A 393 12.01 1.65 -4.12
CA ILE A 393 11.38 0.33 -4.22
C ILE A 393 9.91 0.39 -3.79
N LEU A 394 9.62 1.03 -2.66
CA LEU A 394 8.25 1.16 -2.17
C LEU A 394 7.38 1.98 -3.12
N SER A 395 7.92 3.05 -3.71
CA SER A 395 7.20 3.87 -4.68
C SER A 395 6.83 3.09 -5.93
N ILE A 396 7.76 2.29 -6.47
CA ILE A 396 7.52 1.43 -7.63
C ILE A 396 6.51 0.33 -7.29
N PHE A 397 6.63 -0.31 -6.12
CA PHE A 397 5.73 -1.36 -5.67
C PHE A 397 4.30 -0.85 -5.54
N TYR A 398 4.10 0.24 -4.82
CA TYR A 398 2.77 0.81 -4.65
C TYR A 398 2.20 1.42 -5.92
N PHE A 399 3.05 1.96 -6.81
CA PHE A 399 2.59 2.40 -8.12
C PHE A 399 2.00 1.25 -8.94
N PHE A 400 2.66 0.09 -9.00
CA PHE A 400 2.09 -1.08 -9.67
C PHE A 400 0.84 -1.59 -8.95
N GLU A 401 0.82 -1.59 -7.63
CA GLU A 401 -0.33 -2.02 -6.87
C GLU A 401 -1.57 -1.18 -7.19
N THR A 402 -1.43 0.14 -7.36
CA THR A 402 -2.54 1.04 -7.74
C THR A 402 -3.14 0.70 -9.11
N GLN A 403 -2.44 -0.05 -9.96
CA GLN A 403 -2.97 -0.51 -11.25
C GLN A 403 -3.83 -1.78 -11.15
N PHE A 404 -3.82 -2.47 -10.00
CA PHE A 404 -4.50 -3.75 -9.84
C PHE A 404 -5.60 -3.75 -8.78
N SER A 405 -5.62 -2.78 -7.89
CA SER A 405 -6.49 -2.82 -6.71
C SER A 405 -6.83 -1.43 -6.18
N PHE A 406 -7.95 -1.36 -5.47
CA PHE A 406 -8.41 -0.20 -4.69
C PHE A 406 -8.81 1.05 -5.47
N THR A 407 -9.34 2.01 -4.72
CA THR A 407 -9.73 3.33 -5.19
C THR A 407 -8.71 4.37 -4.74
N ILE A 408 -8.70 5.52 -5.39
CA ILE A 408 -7.85 6.66 -5.06
C ILE A 408 -7.93 7.04 -3.57
N ASN A 409 -9.08 6.84 -2.94
CA ASN A 409 -9.32 7.15 -1.52
C ASN A 409 -8.64 6.17 -0.56
N THR A 410 -8.25 5.00 -1.02
CA THR A 410 -7.72 3.91 -0.19
C THR A 410 -6.24 3.65 -0.41
N HIS A 411 -5.60 4.28 -1.40
CA HIS A 411 -4.19 4.11 -1.74
C HIS A 411 -3.21 4.74 -0.74
N LYS A 412 -3.46 4.59 0.57
CA LYS A 412 -2.59 5.12 1.64
C LYS A 412 -1.13 4.74 1.49
N GLY A 413 -0.86 3.51 1.05
CA GLY A 413 0.50 3.01 0.82
C GLY A 413 1.24 3.78 -0.28
N TRP A 414 0.55 4.15 -1.36
CA TRP A 414 1.14 4.96 -2.42
C TRP A 414 1.48 6.37 -1.94
N TYR A 415 0.56 7.04 -1.21
CA TYR A 415 0.80 8.37 -0.63
C TYR A 415 1.95 8.33 0.38
N PHE A 416 2.00 7.30 1.20
CA PHE A 416 3.11 7.07 2.12
C PHE A 416 4.45 6.91 1.38
N ALA A 417 4.50 6.08 0.34
CA ALA A 417 5.72 5.84 -0.44
C ALA A 417 6.20 7.11 -1.15
N MET A 418 5.28 7.90 -1.75
CA MET A 418 5.60 9.19 -2.35
C MET A 418 6.18 10.17 -1.33
N ALA A 419 5.64 10.21 -0.11
CA ALA A 419 6.17 11.05 0.97
C ALA A 419 7.59 10.64 1.38
N LEU A 420 7.85 9.35 1.55
CA LEU A 420 9.19 8.83 1.84
C LEU A 420 10.16 9.15 0.71
N TYR A 421 9.73 8.97 -0.53
CA TYR A 421 10.54 9.29 -1.71
C TYR A 421 10.97 10.77 -1.70
N SER A 422 10.02 11.68 -1.52
CA SER A 422 10.26 13.12 -1.44
C SER A 422 11.28 13.47 -0.35
N VAL A 423 11.09 12.95 0.87
CA VAL A 423 11.98 13.20 2.02
C VAL A 423 13.39 12.68 1.79
N PHE A 424 13.50 11.43 1.35
CA PHE A 424 14.82 10.79 1.22
C PHE A 424 15.58 11.29 0.00
N LYS A 425 14.89 11.68 -1.08
CA LYS A 425 15.48 12.41 -2.19
C LYS A 425 16.08 13.74 -1.74
N PHE A 426 15.33 14.50 -0.92
CA PHE A 426 15.83 15.76 -0.38
C PHE A 426 17.09 15.57 0.47
N ASN A 427 17.09 14.60 1.38
CA ASN A 427 18.24 14.30 2.22
C ASN A 427 19.45 13.83 1.38
N PHE A 428 19.22 13.00 0.36
CA PHE A 428 20.23 12.55 -0.58
C PHE A 428 20.88 13.72 -1.34
N LEU A 429 20.08 14.66 -1.81
CA LEU A 429 20.60 15.86 -2.50
C LEU A 429 21.42 16.73 -1.55
N LYS A 430 20.96 16.91 -0.30
CA LYS A 430 21.69 17.71 0.70
C LYS A 430 23.07 17.13 1.01
N THR A 431 23.21 15.83 1.15
CA THR A 431 24.52 15.17 1.37
C THR A 431 25.44 15.38 0.17
N LYS A 432 24.91 15.30 -1.05
CA LYS A 432 25.66 15.51 -2.28
C LYS A 432 26.25 16.93 -2.41
N TYR A 433 25.50 17.95 -1.96
CA TYR A 433 25.97 19.36 -2.01
C TYR A 433 26.99 19.67 -0.91
N ASN A 434 27.01 18.94 0.19
CA ASN A 434 27.99 19.15 1.26
C ASN A 434 29.32 18.39 1.00
N GLU A 435 29.37 17.50 0.01
CA GLU A 435 30.57 16.75 -0.40
C GLU A 435 31.34 17.45 -1.55
N ASN A 436 30.73 18.44 -2.20
CA ASN A 436 31.36 19.30 -3.22
C ASN A 436 31.72 20.66 -2.62
#